data_8ec5ccd4ab08fed08a04e62dc1ae5097
#
_entry.id   8ec5ccd4ab08fed08a04e62dc1ae5097
#
_cell.length_a   1.000
_cell.length_b   1.000
_cell.length_c   1.000
_cell.angle_alpha   90.00
_cell.angle_beta   90.00
_cell.angle_gamma   90.00
#
_symmetry.space_group_name_H-M   'P 1'
#
loop_
_entity.id
_entity.type
_entity.pdbx_description
1 polymer ?
#
loop_
_entity_poly.entity_id
_entity_poly.type
_entity_poly.pdbx_seq_one_letter_code
_entity_poly.pdbx_strand_id
1 'polypeptide(L)'
;MATILLVDDDPLQAALMMSLLGSRFGSVCRVNDAAEALCLIEQPEFAAKLGLVITGHQAPGIGGPAFVAELRSRKPELPVLVLAAKDAILSDYSDAHVVFLPRPLGGDKMLAVTGQILSDQTKAVA
;
A
#
# COMPACT_ATOMS: atom_id res chain seq x y z
N MET A 1 -3.66 5.15 15.69
CA MET A 1 -2.84 5.43 14.50
C MET A 1 -3.00 4.30 13.49
N ALA A 2 -3.20 4.63 12.22
CA ALA A 2 -3.40 3.63 11.19
C ALA A 2 -2.11 2.87 10.88
N THR A 3 -2.25 1.57 10.57
CA THR A 3 -1.13 0.74 10.17
C THR A 3 -0.97 0.78 8.66
N ILE A 4 0.28 0.86 8.19
CA ILE A 4 0.64 0.78 6.78
C ILE A 4 1.15 -0.63 6.52
N LEU A 5 0.59 -1.30 5.52
CA LEU A 5 1.06 -2.61 5.08
C LEU A 5 1.88 -2.44 3.81
N LEU A 6 3.15 -2.80 3.88
CA LEU A 6 4.08 -2.73 2.76
C LEU A 6 4.28 -4.12 2.16
N VAL A 7 3.97 -4.27 0.88
CA VAL A 7 4.18 -5.53 0.15
C VAL A 7 5.40 -5.36 -0.74
N ASP A 8 6.52 -5.97 -0.38
CA ASP A 8 7.78 -5.81 -1.10
C ASP A 8 8.68 -7.01 -0.85
N ASP A 9 9.12 -7.68 -1.91
CA ASP A 9 9.98 -8.86 -1.83
C ASP A 9 11.48 -8.52 -1.82
N ASP A 10 11.84 -7.27 -2.09
CA ASP A 10 13.23 -6.82 -2.05
C ASP A 10 13.58 -6.39 -0.62
N PRO A 11 14.44 -7.14 0.08
CA PRO A 11 14.73 -6.84 1.48
C PRO A 11 15.41 -5.49 1.68
N LEU A 12 16.25 -5.07 0.75
CA LEU A 12 16.95 -3.79 0.87
C LEU A 12 16.01 -2.61 0.67
N GLN A 13 15.20 -2.66 -0.39
CA GLN A 13 14.23 -1.61 -0.67
C GLN A 13 13.18 -1.54 0.45
N ALA A 14 12.71 -2.69 0.91
CA ALA A 14 11.74 -2.75 2.01
C ALA A 14 12.31 -2.14 3.28
N ALA A 15 13.59 -2.42 3.60
CA ALA A 15 14.22 -1.86 4.78
C ALA A 15 14.29 -0.33 4.71
N LEU A 16 14.63 0.22 3.54
CA LEU A 16 14.65 1.67 3.35
C LEU A 16 13.26 2.28 3.51
N MET A 17 12.25 1.67 2.92
CA MET A 17 10.88 2.17 3.02
C MET A 17 10.34 2.06 4.45
N MET A 18 10.63 0.96 5.14
CA MET A 18 10.25 0.78 6.54
C MET A 18 10.86 1.86 7.42
N SER A 19 12.12 2.19 7.18
CA SER A 19 12.81 3.24 7.93
C SER A 19 12.17 4.61 7.70
N LEU A 20 11.91 4.96 6.44
CA LEU A 20 11.30 6.23 6.10
C LEU A 20 9.89 6.37 6.66
N LEU A 21 9.05 5.38 6.41
CA LEU A 21 7.65 5.42 6.83
C LEU A 21 7.53 5.31 8.35
N GLY A 22 8.34 4.46 8.96
CA GLY A 22 8.29 4.24 10.41
C GLY A 22 8.72 5.46 11.21
N SER A 23 9.64 6.27 10.67
CA SER A 23 10.08 7.48 11.35
C SER A 23 8.98 8.54 11.45
N ARG A 24 7.98 8.48 10.57
CA ARG A 24 6.94 9.50 10.50
C ARG A 24 5.56 8.98 10.92
N PHE A 25 5.22 7.74 10.58
CA PHE A 25 3.88 7.21 10.81
C PHE A 25 3.80 6.18 11.92
N GLY A 26 4.92 5.63 12.30
CA GLY A 26 5.03 4.78 13.48
C GLY A 26 4.70 3.31 13.29
N SER A 27 3.58 2.99 12.65
CA SER A 27 3.15 1.60 12.53
C SER A 27 3.20 1.12 11.06
N VAL A 28 4.23 0.36 10.73
CA VAL A 28 4.42 -0.19 9.38
C VAL A 28 4.72 -1.68 9.51
N CYS A 29 4.02 -2.48 8.72
CA CYS A 29 4.22 -3.92 8.67
C CYS A 29 4.61 -4.33 7.26
N ARG A 30 5.63 -5.16 7.11
CA ARG A 30 6.07 -5.63 5.81
C ARG A 30 5.74 -7.09 5.61
N VAL A 31 5.29 -7.43 4.40
CA VAL A 31 5.17 -8.82 3.93
C VAL A 31 5.89 -8.96 2.60
N ASN A 32 6.21 -10.19 2.20
CA ASN A 32 6.99 -10.47 1.00
C ASN A 32 6.15 -10.51 -0.27
N ASP A 33 4.88 -10.88 -0.16
CA ASP A 33 4.03 -11.05 -1.34
C ASP A 33 2.56 -10.80 -1.01
N ALA A 34 1.74 -10.82 -2.06
CA ALA A 34 0.32 -10.56 -1.94
C ALA A 34 -0.42 -11.62 -1.11
N ALA A 35 0.01 -12.88 -1.19
CA ALA A 35 -0.63 -13.95 -0.42
C ALA A 35 -0.48 -13.73 1.08
N GLU A 36 0.71 -13.35 1.53
CA GLU A 36 0.92 -12.99 2.95
C GLU A 36 0.06 -11.80 3.36
N ALA A 37 -0.03 -10.81 2.47
CA ALA A 37 -0.84 -9.62 2.75
C ALA A 37 -2.30 -9.99 2.95
N LEU A 38 -2.85 -10.83 2.07
CA LEU A 38 -4.25 -11.24 2.15
C LEU A 38 -4.52 -12.07 3.41
N CYS A 39 -3.57 -12.90 3.81
CA CYS A 39 -3.69 -13.66 5.06
C CYS A 39 -3.80 -12.73 6.28
N LEU A 40 -2.99 -11.68 6.32
CA LEU A 40 -3.05 -10.71 7.41
C LEU A 40 -4.37 -9.95 7.42
N ILE A 41 -4.85 -9.55 6.26
CA ILE A 41 -6.07 -8.76 6.15
C ILE A 41 -7.31 -9.55 6.58
N GLU A 42 -7.25 -10.87 6.51
CA GLU A 42 -8.33 -11.72 7.00
C GLU A 42 -8.40 -11.79 8.53
N GLN A 43 -7.36 -11.32 9.22
CA GLN A 43 -7.39 -11.22 10.68
C GLN A 43 -8.10 -9.94 11.09
N PRO A 44 -9.23 -10.02 11.82
CA PRO A 44 -10.05 -8.85 12.13
C PRO A 44 -9.30 -7.74 12.86
N GLU A 45 -8.42 -8.10 13.79
CA GLU A 45 -7.67 -7.11 14.55
C GLU A 45 -6.72 -6.31 13.68
N PHE A 46 -6.03 -7.00 12.76
CA PHE A 46 -5.14 -6.33 11.82
C PHE A 46 -5.92 -5.46 10.84
N ALA A 47 -6.99 -6.01 10.26
CA ALA A 47 -7.81 -5.29 9.30
C ALA A 47 -8.41 -4.02 9.88
N ALA A 48 -8.80 -4.04 11.15
CA ALA A 48 -9.37 -2.87 11.81
C ALA A 48 -8.38 -1.72 11.94
N LYS A 49 -7.09 -2.01 12.03
CA LYS A 49 -6.04 -0.99 12.17
C LYS A 49 -5.45 -0.55 10.84
N LEU A 50 -5.71 -1.29 9.78
CA LEU A 50 -5.09 -1.07 8.48
C LEU A 50 -5.63 0.18 7.81
N GLY A 51 -4.74 1.12 7.46
CA GLY A 51 -5.12 2.38 6.84
C GLY A 51 -4.61 2.57 5.42
N LEU A 52 -3.62 1.78 5.00
CA LEU A 52 -3.01 1.93 3.68
C LEU A 52 -2.22 0.69 3.31
N VAL A 53 -2.32 0.26 2.06
CA VAL A 53 -1.45 -0.78 1.49
C VAL A 53 -0.56 -0.14 0.45
N ILE A 54 0.74 -0.38 0.52
CA ILE A 54 1.71 0.04 -0.49
C ILE A 54 2.23 -1.21 -1.18
N THR A 55 2.07 -1.29 -2.49
CA THR A 55 2.47 -2.46 -3.28
C THR A 55 3.04 -2.05 -4.63
N GLY A 56 3.76 -2.96 -5.27
CA GLY A 56 4.23 -2.76 -6.64
C GLY A 56 3.22 -3.27 -7.66
N HIS A 57 3.22 -2.67 -8.85
CA HIS A 57 2.37 -3.13 -9.95
C HIS A 57 2.72 -4.56 -10.36
N GLN A 58 4.00 -4.91 -10.32
CA GLN A 58 4.50 -6.25 -10.62
C GLN A 58 4.94 -6.97 -9.34
N ALA A 59 4.01 -7.12 -8.43
CA ALA A 59 4.30 -7.82 -7.18
C ALA A 59 4.46 -9.33 -7.43
N PRO A 60 5.30 -10.01 -6.65
CA PRO A 60 5.45 -11.47 -6.80
C PRO A 60 4.16 -12.19 -6.46
N GLY A 61 3.90 -13.28 -7.17
CA GLY A 61 2.70 -14.08 -7.01
C GLY A 61 1.54 -13.50 -7.79
N ILE A 62 0.59 -12.89 -7.11
CA ILE A 62 -0.56 -12.24 -7.74
C ILE A 62 -0.12 -10.87 -8.25
N GLY A 63 -0.42 -10.55 -9.51
CA GLY A 63 -0.13 -9.23 -10.07
C GLY A 63 -0.91 -8.12 -9.39
N GLY A 64 -0.46 -6.87 -9.57
CA GLY A 64 -1.06 -5.72 -8.92
C GLY A 64 -2.58 -5.59 -9.08
N PRO A 65 -3.12 -5.64 -10.32
CA PRO A 65 -4.57 -5.52 -10.51
C PRO A 65 -5.37 -6.60 -9.79
N ALA A 66 -4.91 -7.86 -9.86
CA ALA A 66 -5.59 -8.97 -9.19
C ALA A 66 -5.53 -8.82 -7.66
N PHE A 67 -4.39 -8.36 -7.14
CA PHE A 67 -4.24 -8.12 -5.71
C PHE A 67 -5.20 -7.02 -5.24
N VAL A 68 -5.29 -5.92 -5.97
CA VAL A 68 -6.22 -4.84 -5.63
C VAL A 68 -7.67 -5.33 -5.66
N ALA A 69 -8.03 -6.15 -6.65
CA ALA A 69 -9.37 -6.72 -6.72
C ALA A 69 -9.70 -7.56 -5.47
N GLU A 70 -8.73 -8.36 -5.01
CA GLU A 70 -8.91 -9.14 -3.79
C GLU A 70 -9.02 -8.26 -2.54
N LEU A 71 -8.26 -7.17 -2.48
CA LEU A 71 -8.38 -6.21 -1.40
C LEU A 71 -9.76 -5.58 -1.37
N ARG A 72 -10.31 -5.24 -2.53
CA ARG A 72 -11.63 -4.61 -2.63
C ARG A 72 -12.76 -5.52 -2.20
N SER A 73 -12.62 -6.82 -2.39
CA SER A 73 -13.64 -7.76 -1.92
C SER A 73 -13.70 -7.82 -0.40
N ARG A 74 -12.62 -7.45 0.27
CA ARG A 74 -12.53 -7.49 1.74
C ARG A 74 -12.70 -6.12 2.37
N LYS A 75 -12.12 -5.09 1.76
CA LYS A 75 -12.17 -3.72 2.28
C LYS A 75 -12.39 -2.74 1.10
N PRO A 76 -13.63 -2.44 0.76
CA PRO A 76 -13.94 -1.67 -0.46
C PRO A 76 -13.35 -0.26 -0.52
N GLU A 77 -13.07 0.35 0.63
CA GLU A 77 -12.60 1.73 0.69
C GLU A 77 -11.14 1.88 1.13
N LEU A 78 -10.42 0.77 1.26
CA LEU A 78 -9.03 0.80 1.72
C LEU A 78 -8.14 1.48 0.68
N PRO A 79 -7.42 2.56 1.03
CA PRO A 79 -6.49 3.17 0.09
C PRO A 79 -5.34 2.24 -0.27
N VAL A 80 -4.95 2.25 -1.54
CA VAL A 80 -3.82 1.47 -2.05
C VAL A 80 -2.90 2.40 -2.83
N LEU A 81 -1.62 2.38 -2.48
CA LEU A 81 -0.59 3.11 -3.21
C LEU A 81 0.18 2.10 -4.05
N VAL A 82 0.13 2.25 -5.38
CA VAL A 82 0.80 1.34 -6.31
C VAL A 82 2.03 2.01 -6.88
N LEU A 83 3.19 1.38 -6.69
CA LEU A 83 4.45 1.83 -7.26
C LEU A 83 4.66 1.10 -8.58
N ALA A 84 4.76 1.84 -9.67
CA ALA A 84 4.80 1.27 -11.01
C ALA A 84 5.89 1.91 -11.85
N ALA A 85 6.38 1.19 -12.88
CA ALA A 85 7.27 1.77 -13.86
C ALA A 85 6.54 2.88 -14.63
N LYS A 86 7.28 3.85 -15.17
CA LYS A 86 6.70 4.99 -15.86
C LYS A 86 5.78 4.60 -17.01
N ASP A 87 6.08 3.49 -17.67
CA ASP A 87 5.34 3.02 -18.84
C ASP A 87 4.31 1.94 -18.52
N ALA A 88 4.02 1.72 -17.24
CA ALA A 88 3.03 0.74 -16.84
C ALA A 88 1.64 1.13 -17.32
N ILE A 89 0.86 0.13 -17.72
CA ILE A 89 -0.53 0.33 -18.14
C ILE A 89 -1.41 0.38 -16.89
N LEU A 90 -1.86 1.58 -16.55
CA LEU A 90 -2.63 1.80 -15.32
C LEU A 90 -4.13 1.65 -15.51
N SER A 91 -4.59 1.45 -16.74
CA SER A 91 -6.01 1.23 -17.04
C SER A 91 -6.56 -0.09 -16.46
N ASP A 92 -5.66 -0.97 -16.02
CA ASP A 92 -6.08 -2.22 -15.35
C ASP A 92 -6.68 -1.98 -13.97
N TYR A 93 -6.53 -0.77 -13.44
CA TYR A 93 -7.08 -0.39 -12.15
C TYR A 93 -8.24 0.58 -12.37
N SER A 94 -9.43 0.16 -12.06
CA SER A 94 -10.63 1.00 -12.20
C SER A 94 -11.18 1.37 -10.83
N ASP A 95 -10.35 1.98 -9.99
CA ASP A 95 -10.66 2.19 -8.59
C ASP A 95 -10.27 3.59 -8.14
N ALA A 96 -11.21 4.31 -7.55
CA ALA A 96 -11.00 5.68 -7.08
C ALA A 96 -10.08 5.77 -5.86
N HIS A 97 -9.87 4.66 -5.14
CA HIS A 97 -9.03 4.63 -3.94
C HIS A 97 -7.62 4.13 -4.21
N VAL A 98 -7.22 4.06 -5.48
CA VAL A 98 -5.87 3.66 -5.87
C VAL A 98 -5.08 4.88 -6.32
N VAL A 99 -3.91 5.08 -5.72
CA VAL A 99 -2.98 6.15 -6.09
C VAL A 99 -1.74 5.51 -6.73
N PHE A 100 -1.27 6.09 -7.81
CA PHE A 100 -0.11 5.57 -8.54
C PHE A 100 1.07 6.51 -8.41
N LEU A 101 2.25 5.95 -8.15
CA LEU A 101 3.50 6.71 -8.18
C LEU A 101 4.52 5.98 -9.03
N PRO A 102 5.22 6.70 -9.93
CA PRO A 102 6.24 6.08 -10.78
C PRO A 102 7.52 5.79 -10.00
N ARG A 103 8.22 4.73 -10.36
CA ARG A 103 9.56 4.44 -9.86
C ARG A 103 10.59 5.09 -10.79
N PRO A 104 11.76 5.52 -10.30
CA PRO A 104 12.17 5.58 -8.90
C PRO A 104 11.47 6.69 -8.13
N LEU A 105 11.25 6.49 -6.85
CA LEU A 105 10.50 7.42 -6.02
C LEU A 105 11.39 7.98 -4.92
N GLY A 106 11.44 9.31 -4.82
CA GLY A 106 12.17 9.96 -3.74
C GLY A 106 11.47 9.81 -2.40
N GLY A 107 12.26 9.73 -1.33
CA GLY A 107 11.72 9.57 0.03
C GLY A 107 10.76 10.67 0.43
N ASP A 108 11.07 11.93 0.08
CA ASP A 108 10.22 13.07 0.41
C ASP A 108 8.85 12.95 -0.23
N LYS A 109 8.79 12.52 -1.49
CA LYS A 109 7.53 12.37 -2.20
C LYS A 109 6.72 11.21 -1.62
N MET A 110 7.38 10.12 -1.29
CA MET A 110 6.74 8.98 -0.64
C MET A 110 6.06 9.41 0.67
N LEU A 111 6.78 10.14 1.51
CA LEU A 111 6.23 10.59 2.79
C LEU A 111 5.09 11.58 2.60
N ALA A 112 5.22 12.49 1.64
CA ALA A 112 4.18 13.49 1.37
C ALA A 112 2.89 12.84 0.89
N VAL A 113 2.98 11.92 -0.07
CA VAL A 113 1.80 11.25 -0.62
C VAL A 113 1.15 10.34 0.42
N THR A 114 1.95 9.58 1.17
CA THR A 114 1.44 8.72 2.23
C THR A 114 0.71 9.53 3.30
N GLY A 115 1.31 10.65 3.71
CA GLY A 115 0.67 11.53 4.69
C GLY A 115 -0.64 12.10 4.20
N GLN A 116 -0.72 12.47 2.92
CA GLN A 116 -1.94 13.00 2.33
C GLN A 116 -3.05 11.94 2.29
N ILE A 117 -2.72 10.72 1.91
CA ILE A 117 -3.70 9.63 1.86
C ILE A 117 -4.26 9.34 3.25
N LEU A 118 -3.41 9.25 4.26
CA LEU A 118 -3.86 8.98 5.63
C LEU A 118 -4.66 10.14 6.20
N SER A 119 -4.30 11.37 5.87
CA SER A 119 -5.02 12.56 6.31
C SER A 119 -6.43 12.62 5.69
N ASP A 120 -6.55 12.32 4.41
CA ASP A 120 -7.85 12.31 3.73
C ASP A 120 -8.76 11.23 4.31
N GLN A 121 -8.22 10.08 4.65
CA GLN A 121 -8.98 9.00 5.28
C GLN A 121 -9.52 9.44 6.64
N THR A 122 -8.71 10.13 7.43
CA THR A 122 -9.12 10.66 8.72
C THR A 122 -10.25 11.68 8.58
N LYS A 123 -10.15 12.57 7.59
CA LYS A 123 -11.19 13.56 7.31
C LYS A 123 -12.49 12.90 6.87
N ALA A 124 -12.40 11.82 6.10
CA ALA A 124 -13.60 11.11 5.64
C ALA A 124 -14.34 10.45 6.80
N VAL A 125 -13.65 10.06 7.85
CA VAL A 125 -14.24 9.46 9.04
C VAL A 125 -14.86 10.51 9.97
N ALA A 126 -14.26 11.67 9.96
CA ALA A 126 -14.76 12.78 10.77
C ALA A 126 -16.02 13.40 10.16
#